data_468e8c86206d01b0027585407e9a6d1c
#
_entry.id   468e8c86206d01b0027585407e9a6d1c
#
_cell.length_a   1.000
_cell.length_b   1.000
_cell.length_c   1.000
_cell.angle_alpha   90.00
_cell.angle_beta   90.00
_cell.angle_gamma   90.00
#
_symmetry.space_group_name_H-M   'P 1'
#
loop_
_entity.id
_entity.type
_entity.pdbx_description
1 polymer ?
#
loop_
_entity_poly.entity_id
_entity_poly.type
_entity_poly.pdbx_seq_one_letter_code
_entity_poly.pdbx_strand_id
1 'polypeptide(L)'
;DLVIVESPAKARTVGRFLGKAYDVKASMGHVRDLPRRSLGVEIEEQSFVPTYTVSSDKRKIVSELKKAAASAGTVYLATDPDREGEAISWHLMEAASIDLDKAKRVVFHEITETAIEEAFSNPRGLDTDLVNAQQARRVLDRLVGYKLSPVLWSKIKKGTSAGRVQSVAVRMVVDREKEIQDFVPKEYWTIRATFVPGGSATFQASLSSIDGSKGRPEIPDNKSAEHILADLKGTSYAVSGYETKETKRRPSPPFITSTLQQEASRRLRFSASRTMTLAQQLYEGIEISGSEQVGLITYMRTDST
;
A
#
# COMPACT_ATOMS: atom_id res chain seq x y z
N ASP A 1 23.84 -25.38 2.59
CA ASP A 1 23.11 -24.53 1.67
C ASP A 1 23.11 -23.08 2.15
N LEU A 2 23.08 -22.13 1.21
CA LEU A 2 23.02 -20.69 1.51
C LEU A 2 21.58 -20.19 1.31
N VAL A 3 21.09 -19.39 2.26
CA VAL A 3 19.81 -18.67 2.11
C VAL A 3 20.08 -17.17 2.16
N ILE A 4 19.61 -16.41 1.18
CA ILE A 4 19.78 -14.97 1.13
C ILE A 4 18.38 -14.30 1.28
N VAL A 5 18.26 -13.48 2.31
CA VAL A 5 17.08 -12.62 2.58
C VAL A 5 17.47 -11.16 2.48
N GLU A 6 16.50 -10.22 2.53
CA GLU A 6 16.79 -8.79 2.39
C GLU A 6 17.23 -8.12 3.69
N SER A 7 16.79 -8.60 4.86
CA SER A 7 17.05 -7.91 6.13
C SER A 7 17.64 -8.82 7.21
N PRO A 8 18.44 -8.27 8.17
CA PRO A 8 18.97 -9.04 9.30
C PRO A 8 17.88 -9.56 10.24
N ALA A 9 16.75 -8.87 10.37
CA ALA A 9 15.65 -9.32 11.20
C ALA A 9 15.04 -10.60 10.59
N LYS A 10 14.74 -10.58 9.29
CA LYS A 10 14.24 -11.75 8.56
C LYS A 10 15.26 -12.90 8.59
N ALA A 11 16.56 -12.60 8.48
CA ALA A 11 17.61 -13.63 8.58
C ALA A 11 17.60 -14.37 9.92
N ARG A 12 17.40 -13.65 11.03
CA ARG A 12 17.31 -14.28 12.36
C ARG A 12 16.07 -15.17 12.49
N THR A 13 14.90 -14.66 12.07
CA THR A 13 13.64 -15.40 12.19
C THR A 13 13.63 -16.64 11.30
N VAL A 14 13.98 -16.49 10.03
CA VAL A 14 14.05 -17.59 9.06
C VAL A 14 15.13 -18.60 9.44
N GLY A 15 16.33 -18.12 9.83
CA GLY A 15 17.43 -18.99 10.22
C GLY A 15 17.14 -19.90 11.41
N ARG A 16 16.30 -19.43 12.34
CA ARG A 16 15.84 -20.22 13.46
C ARG A 16 14.97 -21.41 13.01
N PHE A 17 14.02 -21.18 12.11
CA PHE A 17 13.16 -22.24 11.59
C PHE A 17 13.89 -23.25 10.71
N LEU A 18 14.86 -22.78 9.90
CA LEU A 18 15.62 -23.65 9.01
C LEU A 18 16.71 -24.48 9.72
N GLY A 19 17.14 -24.04 10.92
CA GLY A 19 18.17 -24.74 11.68
C GLY A 19 19.58 -24.65 11.07
N LYS A 20 20.49 -25.52 11.54
CA LYS A 20 21.93 -25.48 11.26
C LYS A 20 22.33 -25.94 9.85
N ALA A 21 21.41 -26.53 9.08
CA ALA A 21 21.70 -27.01 7.72
C ALA A 21 21.83 -25.87 6.69
N TYR A 22 21.39 -24.68 7.06
CA TYR A 22 21.36 -23.50 6.21
C TYR A 22 22.20 -22.35 6.79
N ASP A 23 23.03 -21.73 5.97
CA ASP A 23 23.72 -20.46 6.28
C ASP A 23 22.83 -19.31 5.81
N VAL A 24 22.18 -18.61 6.73
CA VAL A 24 21.23 -17.54 6.38
C VAL A 24 21.89 -16.19 6.47
N LYS A 25 21.94 -15.46 5.36
CA LYS A 25 22.58 -14.14 5.23
C LYS A 25 21.63 -13.08 4.72
N ALA A 26 21.87 -11.84 5.11
CA ALA A 26 21.10 -10.69 4.65
C ALA A 26 21.82 -9.88 3.59
N SER A 27 21.14 -9.51 2.50
CA SER A 27 21.65 -8.62 1.45
C SER A 27 21.59 -7.14 1.83
N MET A 28 20.87 -6.79 2.88
CA MET A 28 20.60 -5.40 3.29
C MET A 28 19.85 -4.62 2.20
N GLY A 29 18.88 -5.24 1.53
CA GLY A 29 18.11 -4.67 0.44
C GLY A 29 18.81 -4.77 -0.92
N HIS A 30 18.55 -3.82 -1.81
CA HIS A 30 19.17 -3.78 -3.15
C HIS A 30 20.68 -3.66 -3.09
N VAL A 31 21.38 -4.49 -3.86
CA VAL A 31 22.85 -4.50 -3.98
C VAL A 31 23.35 -3.75 -5.21
N ARG A 32 22.51 -3.64 -6.26
CA ARG A 32 22.78 -2.86 -7.49
C ARG A 32 21.67 -1.84 -7.71
N ASP A 33 22.01 -0.71 -8.31
CA ASP A 33 21.06 0.30 -8.76
C ASP A 33 21.62 1.07 -9.96
N LEU A 34 20.78 1.88 -10.62
CA LEU A 34 21.23 2.83 -11.65
C LEU A 34 22.21 3.84 -11.04
N PRO A 35 23.22 4.30 -11.79
CA PRO A 35 24.22 5.26 -11.31
C PRO A 35 23.57 6.52 -10.73
N ARG A 36 24.13 7.04 -9.62
CA ARG A 36 23.56 8.22 -8.94
C ARG A 36 23.74 9.54 -9.70
N ARG A 37 24.83 9.66 -10.50
CA ARG A 37 25.25 10.93 -11.14
C ARG A 37 24.93 11.01 -12.64
N SER A 38 24.46 9.92 -13.23
CA SER A 38 24.11 9.87 -14.65
C SER A 38 22.72 9.28 -14.85
N LEU A 39 22.19 9.38 -16.05
CA LEU A 39 20.89 8.79 -16.40
C LEU A 39 20.93 7.26 -16.19
N GLY A 40 22.01 6.61 -16.59
CA GLY A 40 22.21 5.16 -16.44
C GLY A 40 21.20 4.33 -17.25
N VAL A 41 20.60 4.93 -18.28
CA VAL A 41 19.70 4.28 -19.22
C VAL A 41 20.09 4.73 -20.61
N GLU A 42 20.49 3.80 -21.45
CA GLU A 42 20.70 4.03 -22.87
C GLU A 42 19.34 4.04 -23.57
N ILE A 43 19.11 5.06 -24.40
CA ILE A 43 17.84 5.24 -25.10
C ILE A 43 18.12 4.98 -26.59
N GLU A 44 17.67 3.86 -27.07
CA GLU A 44 17.66 3.49 -28.47
C GLU A 44 16.23 3.63 -29.05
N GLU A 45 16.06 3.53 -30.36
CA GLU A 45 14.77 3.79 -31.04
C GLU A 45 13.59 2.98 -30.46
N GLN A 46 13.83 1.78 -29.97
CA GLN A 46 12.77 0.91 -29.41
C GLN A 46 13.16 0.24 -28.09
N SER A 47 14.25 0.65 -27.45
CA SER A 47 14.75 0.03 -26.22
C SER A 47 15.23 1.05 -25.19
N PHE A 48 15.12 0.67 -23.93
CA PHE A 48 15.63 1.42 -22.78
C PHE A 48 16.51 0.49 -21.96
N VAL A 49 17.82 0.49 -22.23
CA VAL A 49 18.75 -0.44 -21.61
C VAL A 49 19.33 0.16 -20.32
N PRO A 50 19.00 -0.38 -19.13
CA PRO A 50 19.53 0.11 -17.88
C PRO A 50 20.94 -0.42 -17.62
N THR A 51 21.85 0.46 -17.20
CA THR A 51 23.19 0.09 -16.73
C THR A 51 23.22 0.07 -15.21
N TYR A 52 23.30 -1.12 -14.61
CA TYR A 52 23.33 -1.28 -13.16
C TYR A 52 24.73 -1.32 -12.61
N THR A 53 24.94 -0.69 -11.45
CA THR A 53 26.21 -0.68 -10.73
C THR A 53 26.02 -1.11 -9.28
N VAL A 54 27.01 -1.83 -8.72
CA VAL A 54 27.04 -2.14 -7.28
C VAL A 54 27.37 -0.86 -6.51
N SER A 55 26.49 -0.47 -5.59
CA SER A 55 26.72 0.69 -4.74
C SER A 55 27.97 0.50 -3.86
N SER A 56 28.73 1.58 -3.64
CA SER A 56 29.98 1.52 -2.87
C SER A 56 29.82 0.94 -1.46
N ASP A 57 28.74 1.27 -0.81
CA ASP A 57 28.35 0.78 0.53
C ASP A 57 27.96 -0.71 0.53
N LYS A 58 27.63 -1.29 -0.63
CA LYS A 58 27.24 -2.69 -0.78
C LYS A 58 28.37 -3.63 -1.22
N ARG A 59 29.53 -3.09 -1.63
CA ARG A 59 30.64 -3.89 -2.15
C ARG A 59 31.11 -4.97 -1.17
N LYS A 60 31.19 -4.66 0.12
CA LYS A 60 31.60 -5.61 1.15
C LYS A 60 30.61 -6.76 1.25
N ILE A 61 29.34 -6.46 1.35
CA ILE A 61 28.27 -7.46 1.47
C ILE A 61 28.19 -8.35 0.23
N VAL A 62 28.30 -7.76 -0.96
CA VAL A 62 28.34 -8.52 -2.23
C VAL A 62 29.55 -9.45 -2.26
N SER A 63 30.74 -9.00 -1.81
CA SER A 63 31.93 -9.86 -1.73
C SER A 63 31.76 -11.03 -0.76
N GLU A 64 31.11 -10.79 0.39
CA GLU A 64 30.80 -11.83 1.38
C GLU A 64 29.79 -12.85 0.83
N LEU A 65 28.71 -12.37 0.20
CA LEU A 65 27.69 -13.22 -0.42
C LEU A 65 28.27 -14.04 -1.60
N LYS A 66 29.15 -13.45 -2.42
CA LYS A 66 29.83 -14.15 -3.51
C LYS A 66 30.68 -15.30 -2.98
N LYS A 67 31.45 -15.10 -1.90
CA LYS A 67 32.24 -16.15 -1.27
C LYS A 67 31.36 -17.27 -0.70
N ALA A 68 30.27 -16.90 -0.02
CA ALA A 68 29.35 -17.87 0.54
C ALA A 68 28.63 -18.68 -0.56
N ALA A 69 28.20 -18.03 -1.64
CA ALA A 69 27.55 -18.70 -2.77
C ALA A 69 28.50 -19.65 -3.52
N ALA A 70 29.78 -19.30 -3.64
CA ALA A 70 30.78 -20.15 -4.27
C ALA A 70 30.99 -21.49 -3.52
N SER A 71 30.85 -21.48 -2.19
CA SER A 71 30.99 -22.67 -1.34
C SER A 71 29.69 -23.43 -1.10
N ALA A 72 28.55 -22.86 -1.48
CA ALA A 72 27.24 -23.49 -1.30
C ALA A 72 26.91 -24.45 -2.45
N GLY A 73 26.24 -25.57 -2.11
CA GLY A 73 25.66 -26.48 -3.11
C GLY A 73 24.42 -25.86 -3.78
N THR A 74 23.54 -25.28 -2.97
CA THR A 74 22.33 -24.58 -3.44
C THR A 74 22.26 -23.21 -2.78
N VAL A 75 21.78 -22.20 -3.53
CA VAL A 75 21.53 -20.85 -3.05
C VAL A 75 20.04 -20.55 -3.14
N TYR A 76 19.41 -20.40 -2.00
CA TYR A 76 18.01 -20.04 -1.89
C TYR A 76 17.86 -18.52 -1.78
N LEU A 77 17.10 -17.93 -2.70
CA LEU A 77 16.77 -16.51 -2.73
C LEU A 77 15.40 -16.32 -2.10
N ALA A 78 15.37 -15.96 -0.80
CA ALA A 78 14.19 -15.90 0.03
C ALA A 78 13.78 -14.46 0.37
N THR A 79 13.87 -13.57 -0.62
CA THR A 79 13.42 -12.17 -0.53
C THR A 79 11.90 -12.07 -0.55
N ASP A 80 11.36 -10.87 -0.28
CA ASP A 80 9.91 -10.63 -0.18
C ASP A 80 9.11 -11.10 -1.41
N PRO A 81 7.82 -11.44 -1.26
CA PRO A 81 6.98 -12.01 -2.32
C PRO A 81 6.43 -10.96 -3.28
N ASP A 82 7.16 -9.89 -3.54
CA ASP A 82 6.75 -8.85 -4.49
C ASP A 82 7.81 -8.65 -5.60
N ARG A 83 7.50 -7.78 -6.56
CA ARG A 83 8.43 -7.47 -7.67
C ARG A 83 9.74 -6.84 -7.21
N GLU A 84 9.77 -6.14 -6.06
CA GLU A 84 11.01 -5.59 -5.51
C GLU A 84 11.90 -6.72 -4.97
N GLY A 85 11.31 -7.71 -4.27
CA GLY A 85 12.03 -8.91 -3.82
C GLY A 85 12.52 -9.75 -4.99
N GLU A 86 11.73 -9.89 -6.06
CA GLU A 86 12.16 -10.60 -7.27
C GLU A 86 13.35 -9.91 -7.94
N ALA A 87 13.30 -8.58 -8.06
CA ALA A 87 14.42 -7.80 -8.59
C ALA A 87 15.66 -7.85 -7.70
N ILE A 88 15.50 -7.83 -6.36
CA ILE A 88 16.62 -8.02 -5.42
C ILE A 88 17.29 -9.38 -5.68
N SER A 89 16.50 -10.45 -5.80
CA SER A 89 16.99 -11.80 -6.10
C SER A 89 17.78 -11.83 -7.41
N TRP A 90 17.24 -11.24 -8.48
CA TRP A 90 17.93 -11.14 -9.76
C TRP A 90 19.23 -10.33 -9.66
N HIS A 91 19.21 -9.18 -8.99
CA HIS A 91 20.40 -8.36 -8.78
C HIS A 91 21.47 -9.10 -7.95
N LEU A 92 21.09 -9.93 -7.00
CA LEU A 92 21.98 -10.75 -6.21
C LEU A 92 22.66 -11.82 -7.05
N MET A 93 21.91 -12.52 -7.91
CA MET A 93 22.49 -13.51 -8.84
C MET A 93 23.57 -12.89 -9.69
N GLU A 94 23.29 -11.77 -10.33
CA GLU A 94 24.24 -11.06 -11.17
C GLU A 94 25.45 -10.52 -10.38
N ALA A 95 25.22 -9.86 -9.23
CA ALA A 95 26.28 -9.22 -8.45
C ALA A 95 27.22 -10.23 -7.76
N ALA A 96 26.67 -11.33 -7.26
CA ALA A 96 27.43 -12.38 -6.59
C ALA A 96 27.90 -13.51 -7.53
N SER A 97 27.57 -13.44 -8.83
CA SER A 97 27.88 -14.46 -9.84
C SER A 97 27.33 -15.83 -9.42
N ILE A 98 26.06 -15.90 -9.08
CA ILE A 98 25.38 -17.14 -8.70
C ILE A 98 24.82 -17.80 -9.96
N ASP A 99 25.26 -19.04 -10.21
CA ASP A 99 24.80 -19.81 -11.37
C ASP A 99 23.30 -20.13 -11.28
N LEU A 100 22.59 -20.07 -12.40
CA LEU A 100 21.17 -20.38 -12.50
C LEU A 100 20.81 -21.77 -11.96
N ASP A 101 21.66 -22.76 -12.22
CA ASP A 101 21.43 -24.15 -11.77
C ASP A 101 21.49 -24.31 -10.26
N LYS A 102 22.22 -23.42 -9.57
CA LYS A 102 22.33 -23.39 -8.11
C LYS A 102 21.31 -22.51 -7.44
N ALA A 103 20.71 -21.56 -8.18
CA ALA A 103 19.79 -20.59 -7.63
C ALA A 103 18.36 -21.13 -7.56
N LYS A 104 17.74 -21.02 -6.41
CA LYS A 104 16.34 -21.36 -6.19
C LYS A 104 15.61 -20.21 -5.53
N ARG A 105 14.50 -19.81 -6.10
CA ARG A 105 13.62 -18.77 -5.51
C ARG A 105 12.64 -19.42 -4.54
N VAL A 106 12.60 -18.91 -3.32
CA VAL A 106 11.65 -19.32 -2.28
C VAL A 106 10.77 -18.14 -1.90
N VAL A 107 9.47 -18.32 -1.91
CA VAL A 107 8.46 -17.27 -1.64
C VAL A 107 7.53 -17.74 -0.55
N PHE A 108 7.36 -16.92 0.48
CA PHE A 108 6.40 -17.14 1.56
C PHE A 108 5.72 -15.82 1.92
N HIS A 109 4.42 -15.89 2.20
CA HIS A 109 3.60 -14.72 2.51
C HIS A 109 3.48 -14.46 4.02
N GLU A 110 3.94 -15.36 4.85
CA GLU A 110 4.04 -15.23 6.30
C GLU A 110 5.31 -15.92 6.81
N ILE A 111 5.82 -15.46 7.95
CA ILE A 111 7.05 -16.00 8.53
C ILE A 111 6.69 -16.87 9.73
N THR A 112 6.12 -18.03 9.43
CA THR A 112 5.82 -19.12 10.35
C THR A 112 6.63 -20.35 9.96
N GLU A 113 6.84 -21.28 10.91
CA GLU A 113 7.60 -22.51 10.66
C GLU A 113 7.00 -23.32 9.50
N THR A 114 5.70 -23.56 9.53
CA THR A 114 4.97 -24.29 8.48
C THR A 114 5.06 -23.64 7.10
N ALA A 115 4.88 -22.32 7.02
CA ALA A 115 4.95 -21.61 5.74
C ALA A 115 6.37 -21.61 5.15
N ILE A 116 7.39 -21.57 5.99
CA ILE A 116 8.79 -21.64 5.56
C ILE A 116 9.12 -23.07 5.08
N GLU A 117 8.76 -24.10 5.82
CA GLU A 117 8.98 -25.50 5.43
C GLU A 117 8.29 -25.84 4.10
N GLU A 118 7.05 -25.40 3.92
CA GLU A 118 6.31 -25.55 2.67
C GLU A 118 6.98 -24.84 1.50
N ALA A 119 7.42 -23.60 1.71
CA ALA A 119 8.07 -22.79 0.68
C ALA A 119 9.43 -23.38 0.26
N PHE A 120 10.23 -23.91 1.22
CA PHE A 120 11.50 -24.57 0.92
C PHE A 120 11.34 -25.95 0.29
N SER A 121 10.22 -26.59 0.50
CA SER A 121 9.85 -27.85 -0.18
C SER A 121 9.41 -27.63 -1.64
N ASN A 122 8.98 -26.40 -1.99
CA ASN A 122 8.46 -26.04 -3.31
C ASN A 122 9.18 -24.82 -3.92
N PRO A 123 10.51 -24.87 -4.07
CA PRO A 123 11.24 -23.75 -4.67
C PRO A 123 10.94 -23.64 -6.17
N ARG A 124 11.03 -22.43 -6.70
CA ARG A 124 10.82 -22.12 -8.13
C ARG A 124 12.02 -21.42 -8.76
N GLY A 125 11.97 -21.17 -10.05
CA GLY A 125 12.86 -20.24 -10.74
C GLY A 125 12.50 -18.78 -10.45
N LEU A 126 13.37 -17.85 -10.88
CA LEU A 126 13.05 -16.42 -10.90
C LEU A 126 11.91 -16.14 -11.89
N ASP A 127 11.03 -15.26 -11.50
CA ASP A 127 9.98 -14.71 -12.34
C ASP A 127 10.52 -13.49 -13.11
N THR A 128 10.91 -13.72 -14.37
CA THR A 128 11.48 -12.69 -15.24
C THR A 128 10.48 -11.58 -15.56
N ASP A 129 9.19 -11.84 -15.55
CA ASP A 129 8.15 -10.84 -15.82
C ASP A 129 8.05 -9.85 -14.65
N LEU A 130 8.13 -10.34 -13.40
CA LEU A 130 8.22 -9.48 -12.22
C LEU A 130 9.51 -8.66 -12.19
N VAL A 131 10.64 -9.25 -12.58
CA VAL A 131 11.93 -8.53 -12.72
C VAL A 131 11.78 -7.42 -13.75
N ASN A 132 11.24 -7.72 -14.94
CA ASN A 132 11.05 -6.76 -16.01
C ASN A 132 10.06 -5.64 -15.60
N ALA A 133 9.00 -5.98 -14.89
CA ALA A 133 8.05 -4.99 -14.36
C ALA A 133 8.71 -4.02 -13.36
N GLN A 134 9.60 -4.50 -12.51
CA GLN A 134 10.37 -3.65 -11.60
C GLN A 134 11.38 -2.79 -12.37
N GLN A 135 12.11 -3.36 -13.33
CA GLN A 135 13.06 -2.62 -14.17
C GLN A 135 12.36 -1.51 -14.97
N ALA A 136 11.23 -1.81 -15.62
CA ALA A 136 10.45 -0.84 -16.37
C ALA A 136 10.03 0.33 -15.46
N ARG A 137 9.55 0.02 -14.26
CA ARG A 137 9.22 1.05 -13.25
C ARG A 137 10.44 1.88 -12.88
N ARG A 138 11.59 1.23 -12.61
CA ARG A 138 12.82 1.92 -12.21
C ARG A 138 13.34 2.85 -13.31
N VAL A 139 13.31 2.39 -14.55
CA VAL A 139 13.69 3.16 -15.74
C VAL A 139 12.76 4.34 -15.93
N LEU A 140 11.45 4.13 -15.84
CA LEU A 140 10.45 5.20 -15.98
C LEU A 140 10.63 6.28 -14.90
N ASP A 141 10.78 5.89 -13.64
CA ASP A 141 11.01 6.84 -12.53
C ASP A 141 12.30 7.65 -12.76
N ARG A 142 13.36 7.02 -13.32
CA ARG A 142 14.62 7.69 -13.67
C ARG A 142 14.42 8.68 -14.81
N LEU A 143 13.76 8.29 -15.87
CA LEU A 143 13.51 9.15 -17.04
C LEU A 143 12.66 10.37 -16.67
N VAL A 144 11.55 10.14 -15.98
CA VAL A 144 10.67 11.23 -15.51
C VAL A 144 11.43 12.20 -14.60
N GLY A 145 12.15 11.67 -13.60
CA GLY A 145 12.91 12.49 -12.67
C GLY A 145 14.01 13.33 -13.36
N TYR A 146 14.80 12.72 -14.22
CA TYR A 146 15.95 13.38 -14.86
C TYR A 146 15.56 14.33 -16.00
N LYS A 147 14.50 14.03 -16.76
CA LYS A 147 14.09 14.86 -17.90
C LYS A 147 13.12 15.98 -17.50
N LEU A 148 12.20 15.75 -16.57
CA LEU A 148 11.19 16.74 -16.21
C LEU A 148 11.60 17.65 -15.05
N SER A 149 12.41 17.17 -14.08
CA SER A 149 12.82 18.03 -12.97
C SER A 149 13.59 19.28 -13.41
N PRO A 150 14.53 19.24 -14.38
CA PRO A 150 15.16 20.45 -14.89
C PRO A 150 14.20 21.48 -15.51
N VAL A 151 13.12 21.00 -16.13
CA VAL A 151 12.07 21.90 -16.65
C VAL A 151 11.37 22.62 -15.51
N LEU A 152 11.07 21.92 -14.42
CA LEU A 152 10.50 22.54 -13.22
C LEU A 152 11.47 23.57 -12.60
N TRP A 153 12.79 23.29 -12.61
CA TRP A 153 13.78 24.21 -12.07
C TRP A 153 13.83 25.52 -12.86
N SER A 154 13.67 25.43 -14.18
CA SER A 154 13.69 26.61 -15.05
C SER A 154 12.39 27.42 -15.04
N LYS A 155 11.25 26.76 -14.84
CA LYS A 155 9.92 27.38 -14.98
C LYS A 155 9.24 27.70 -13.65
N ILE A 156 9.53 26.96 -12.59
CA ILE A 156 8.86 27.07 -11.30
C ILE A 156 9.85 27.47 -10.20
N LYS A 157 10.67 26.54 -9.73
CA LYS A 157 11.62 26.76 -8.64
C LYS A 157 12.72 25.72 -8.65
N LYS A 158 13.97 26.17 -8.45
CA LYS A 158 15.12 25.28 -8.29
C LYS A 158 14.93 24.34 -7.09
N GLY A 159 15.22 23.05 -7.27
CA GLY A 159 15.08 22.01 -6.24
C GLY A 159 13.71 21.30 -6.19
N THR A 160 12.73 21.71 -7.02
CA THR A 160 11.51 20.93 -7.21
C THR A 160 11.81 19.64 -8.01
N SER A 161 11.03 18.60 -7.83
CA SER A 161 11.20 17.35 -8.58
C SER A 161 9.89 16.88 -9.20
N ALA A 162 9.98 16.43 -10.45
CA ALA A 162 8.92 15.68 -11.08
C ALA A 162 9.05 14.19 -10.75
N GLY A 163 7.95 13.49 -10.65
CA GLY A 163 7.93 12.07 -10.44
C GLY A 163 6.54 11.48 -10.62
N ARG A 164 6.50 10.23 -10.97
CA ARG A 164 5.28 9.49 -11.29
C ARG A 164 4.23 9.51 -10.17
N VAL A 165 4.66 9.47 -8.91
CA VAL A 165 3.77 9.49 -7.75
C VAL A 165 3.44 10.92 -7.32
N GLN A 166 4.46 11.74 -7.07
CA GLN A 166 4.26 13.10 -6.55
C GLN A 166 3.53 14.02 -7.54
N SER A 167 3.78 13.90 -8.84
CA SER A 167 3.09 14.73 -9.83
C SER A 167 1.60 14.40 -9.92
N VAL A 168 1.24 13.12 -9.83
CA VAL A 168 -0.16 12.69 -9.77
C VAL A 168 -0.83 13.16 -8.49
N ALA A 169 -0.15 13.04 -7.34
CA ALA A 169 -0.70 13.52 -6.06
C ALA A 169 -0.98 15.03 -6.08
N VAL A 170 -0.04 15.82 -6.61
CA VAL A 170 -0.25 17.28 -6.78
C VAL A 170 -1.43 17.57 -7.71
N ARG A 171 -1.55 16.83 -8.81
CA ARG A 171 -2.69 16.97 -9.74
C ARG A 171 -4.02 16.73 -9.04
N MET A 172 -4.14 15.66 -8.25
CA MET A 172 -5.37 15.36 -7.51
C MET A 172 -5.74 16.47 -6.51
N VAL A 173 -4.73 17.03 -5.82
CA VAL A 173 -4.95 18.16 -4.88
C VAL A 173 -5.41 19.41 -5.63
N VAL A 174 -4.78 19.74 -6.77
CA VAL A 174 -5.15 20.89 -7.59
C VAL A 174 -6.56 20.75 -8.18
N ASP A 175 -6.89 19.56 -8.68
CA ASP A 175 -8.23 19.31 -9.24
C ASP A 175 -9.30 19.44 -8.14
N ARG A 176 -9.03 18.93 -6.94
CA ARG A 176 -9.93 19.11 -5.78
C ARG A 176 -10.06 20.56 -5.35
N GLU A 177 -8.96 21.31 -5.34
CA GLU A 177 -9.00 22.74 -5.01
C GLU A 177 -9.83 23.54 -6.02
N LYS A 178 -9.75 23.21 -7.31
CA LYS A 178 -10.63 23.82 -8.33
C LYS A 178 -12.09 23.53 -8.07
N GLU A 179 -12.44 22.27 -7.76
CA GLU A 179 -13.81 21.90 -7.39
C GLU A 179 -14.33 22.74 -6.20
N ILE A 180 -13.45 22.99 -5.21
CA ILE A 180 -13.80 23.84 -4.05
C ILE A 180 -14.01 25.29 -4.45
N GLN A 181 -13.13 25.83 -5.33
CA GLN A 181 -13.23 27.22 -5.81
C GLN A 181 -14.45 27.44 -6.71
N ASP A 182 -14.78 26.45 -7.54
CA ASP A 182 -15.93 26.49 -8.45
C ASP A 182 -17.26 26.16 -7.77
N PHE A 183 -17.21 25.74 -6.49
CA PHE A 183 -18.40 25.36 -5.75
C PHE A 183 -19.27 26.56 -5.44
N VAL A 184 -20.49 26.56 -5.97
CA VAL A 184 -21.51 27.57 -5.66
C VAL A 184 -22.42 27.03 -4.57
N PRO A 185 -22.40 27.60 -3.34
CA PRO A 185 -23.28 27.17 -2.28
C PRO A 185 -24.75 27.40 -2.66
N LYS A 186 -25.57 26.37 -2.52
CA LYS A 186 -27.03 26.49 -2.63
C LYS A 186 -27.62 26.40 -1.24
N GLU A 187 -28.42 27.40 -0.89
CA GLU A 187 -29.25 27.35 0.31
C GLU A 187 -30.33 26.27 0.16
N TYR A 188 -30.53 25.50 1.20
CA TYR A 188 -31.64 24.57 1.30
C TYR A 188 -32.11 24.43 2.74
N TRP A 189 -33.37 24.15 2.90
CA TRP A 189 -34.01 23.96 4.19
C TRP A 189 -34.53 22.54 4.35
N THR A 190 -34.54 22.05 5.60
CA THR A 190 -35.13 20.76 5.94
C THR A 190 -36.08 20.94 7.09
N ILE A 191 -37.28 20.35 6.98
CA ILE A 191 -38.29 20.41 8.03
C ILE A 191 -38.27 19.08 8.78
N ARG A 192 -38.19 19.18 10.11
CA ARG A 192 -38.23 18.02 11.01
C ARG A 192 -39.30 18.29 12.06
N ALA A 193 -40.06 17.27 12.41
CA ALA A 193 -41.05 17.31 13.48
C ALA A 193 -40.70 16.30 14.56
N THR A 194 -40.93 16.65 15.81
CA THR A 194 -40.85 15.71 16.93
C THR A 194 -42.28 15.39 17.37
N PHE A 195 -42.63 14.13 17.32
CA PHE A 195 -43.94 13.64 17.70
C PHE A 195 -43.89 13.00 19.09
N VAL A 196 -44.97 13.26 19.87
CA VAL A 196 -45.18 12.69 21.20
C VAL A 196 -46.46 11.88 21.16
N PRO A 197 -46.44 10.58 20.88
CA PRO A 197 -47.64 9.75 20.95
C PRO A 197 -48.07 9.61 22.41
N GLY A 198 -49.35 9.64 22.70
CA GLY A 198 -49.94 9.72 24.03
C GLY A 198 -49.30 8.83 25.11
N GLY A 199 -48.30 9.36 25.80
CA GLY A 199 -47.63 8.76 26.95
C GLY A 199 -46.41 7.89 26.71
N SER A 200 -45.86 7.87 25.49
CA SER A 200 -44.72 7.02 25.11
C SER A 200 -43.52 7.81 24.61
N ALA A 201 -42.46 7.12 24.24
CA ALA A 201 -41.23 7.69 23.74
C ALA A 201 -41.45 8.58 22.51
N THR A 202 -40.76 9.72 22.46
CA THR A 202 -40.80 10.66 21.33
C THR A 202 -40.04 10.07 20.12
N PHE A 203 -40.54 10.39 18.92
CA PHE A 203 -39.80 10.07 17.68
C PHE A 203 -39.71 11.30 16.76
N GLN A 204 -38.68 11.32 15.92
CA GLN A 204 -38.50 12.39 14.94
C GLN A 204 -38.85 11.89 13.53
N ALA A 205 -39.51 12.74 12.77
CA ALA A 205 -39.77 12.54 11.36
C ALA A 205 -39.25 13.73 10.55
N SER A 206 -38.85 13.49 9.31
CA SER A 206 -38.46 14.54 8.37
C SER A 206 -39.45 14.59 7.22
N LEU A 207 -39.71 15.78 6.70
CA LEU A 207 -40.55 15.97 5.51
C LEU A 207 -39.91 15.19 4.34
N SER A 208 -40.65 14.24 3.77
CA SER A 208 -40.17 13.34 2.71
C SER A 208 -40.79 13.62 1.35
N SER A 209 -42.03 14.14 1.32
CA SER A 209 -42.73 14.51 0.09
C SER A 209 -43.86 15.53 0.38
N ILE A 210 -44.26 16.26 -0.65
CA ILE A 210 -45.42 17.16 -0.65
C ILE A 210 -46.31 16.71 -1.80
N ASP A 211 -47.63 16.63 -1.55
CA ASP A 211 -48.67 16.28 -2.53
C ASP A 211 -48.37 14.99 -3.32
N GLY A 212 -47.77 13.99 -2.68
CA GLY A 212 -47.44 12.70 -3.30
C GLY A 212 -46.27 12.73 -4.27
N SER A 213 -45.50 13.83 -4.34
CA SER A 213 -44.29 13.94 -5.17
C SER A 213 -43.24 12.92 -4.71
N LYS A 214 -42.52 12.34 -5.68
CA LYS A 214 -41.42 11.41 -5.36
C LYS A 214 -40.17 12.19 -4.97
N GLY A 215 -39.65 11.90 -3.78
CA GLY A 215 -38.39 12.46 -3.26
C GLY A 215 -38.57 13.60 -2.29
N ARG A 216 -37.46 13.98 -1.64
CA ARG A 216 -37.48 15.12 -0.70
C ARG A 216 -37.74 16.41 -1.45
N PRO A 217 -38.68 17.26 -0.96
CA PRO A 217 -38.92 18.56 -1.56
C PRO A 217 -37.72 19.46 -1.45
N GLU A 218 -37.34 20.16 -2.53
CA GLU A 218 -36.38 21.24 -2.49
C GLU A 218 -37.03 22.48 -1.87
N ILE A 219 -36.52 22.90 -0.74
CA ILE A 219 -37.00 24.12 -0.02
C ILE A 219 -35.84 25.11 -0.11
N PRO A 220 -35.88 26.06 -1.07
CA PRO A 220 -34.72 26.87 -1.41
C PRO A 220 -34.42 28.02 -0.47
N ASP A 221 -35.45 28.47 0.31
CA ASP A 221 -35.32 29.65 1.16
C ASP A 221 -36.18 29.56 2.42
N ASN A 222 -35.93 30.48 3.35
CA ASN A 222 -36.69 30.59 4.60
C ASN A 222 -38.15 30.82 4.38
N LYS A 223 -38.58 31.64 3.40
CA LYS A 223 -39.97 31.97 3.12
C LYS A 223 -40.76 30.73 2.71
N SER A 224 -40.17 29.89 1.85
CA SER A 224 -40.75 28.61 1.46
C SER A 224 -40.87 27.65 2.66
N ALA A 225 -39.87 27.64 3.54
CA ALA A 225 -39.91 26.83 4.75
C ALA A 225 -40.99 27.30 5.72
N GLU A 226 -41.14 28.62 5.92
CA GLU A 226 -42.20 29.20 6.77
C GLU A 226 -43.61 28.93 6.25
N HIS A 227 -43.81 28.97 4.93
CA HIS A 227 -45.10 28.62 4.32
C HIS A 227 -45.46 27.17 4.62
N ILE A 228 -44.56 26.23 4.42
CA ILE A 228 -44.81 24.81 4.71
C ILE A 228 -45.06 24.61 6.22
N LEU A 229 -44.32 25.31 7.08
CA LEU A 229 -44.55 25.24 8.55
C LEU A 229 -45.90 25.80 8.93
N ALA A 230 -46.41 26.85 8.27
CA ALA A 230 -47.72 27.37 8.49
C ALA A 230 -48.84 26.38 8.10
N ASP A 231 -48.68 25.71 6.97
CA ASP A 231 -49.60 24.68 6.50
C ASP A 231 -49.64 23.45 7.43
N LEU A 232 -48.51 23.11 8.03
CA LEU A 232 -48.40 21.99 8.98
C LEU A 232 -48.93 22.33 10.37
N LYS A 233 -49.08 23.61 10.70
CA LYS A 233 -49.50 24.05 12.03
C LYS A 233 -50.99 23.80 12.26
N GLY A 234 -51.30 23.03 13.31
CA GLY A 234 -52.68 22.72 13.66
C GLY A 234 -53.30 21.54 12.88
N THR A 235 -52.53 20.87 12.05
CA THR A 235 -52.98 19.66 11.34
C THR A 235 -52.91 18.43 12.24
N SER A 236 -53.70 17.42 11.93
CA SER A 236 -53.63 16.10 12.57
C SER A 236 -52.63 15.20 11.83
N TYR A 237 -51.90 14.40 12.58
CA TYR A 237 -50.91 13.49 12.03
C TYR A 237 -51.31 12.04 12.34
N ALA A 238 -51.08 11.16 11.38
CA ALA A 238 -51.30 9.73 11.54
C ALA A 238 -50.15 8.94 10.97
N VAL A 239 -49.77 7.83 11.59
CA VAL A 239 -48.84 6.88 11.04
C VAL A 239 -49.54 6.08 9.96
N SER A 240 -49.15 6.26 8.69
CA SER A 240 -49.76 5.57 7.55
C SER A 240 -49.18 4.18 7.29
N GLY A 241 -48.00 3.91 7.82
CA GLY A 241 -47.33 2.62 7.68
C GLY A 241 -46.00 2.59 8.39
N TYR A 242 -45.49 1.41 8.62
CA TYR A 242 -44.11 1.16 9.07
C TYR A 242 -43.52 -0.05 8.37
N GLU A 243 -42.24 -0.03 8.19
CA GLU A 243 -41.50 -1.14 7.63
C GLU A 243 -40.41 -1.56 8.61
N THR A 244 -40.36 -2.86 8.92
CA THR A 244 -39.26 -3.44 9.72
C THR A 244 -38.29 -4.13 8.79
N LYS A 245 -37.04 -3.70 8.83
CA LYS A 245 -35.97 -4.26 8.00
C LYS A 245 -34.85 -4.80 8.88
N GLU A 246 -34.61 -6.08 8.77
CA GLU A 246 -33.42 -6.68 9.37
C GLU A 246 -32.17 -6.26 8.61
N THR A 247 -31.21 -5.65 9.29
CA THR A 247 -29.89 -5.35 8.74
C THR A 247 -28.83 -6.21 9.39
N LYS A 248 -28.14 -7.01 8.57
CA LYS A 248 -27.02 -7.82 9.05
C LYS A 248 -25.71 -7.02 8.89
N ARG A 249 -25.04 -6.75 9.99
CA ARG A 249 -23.69 -6.18 9.97
C ARG A 249 -22.69 -7.33 9.83
N ARG A 250 -21.86 -7.26 8.80
CA ARG A 250 -20.73 -8.18 8.62
C ARG A 250 -19.47 -7.54 9.18
N PRO A 251 -18.51 -8.32 9.71
CA PRO A 251 -17.20 -7.78 10.04
C PRO A 251 -16.53 -7.21 8.79
N SER A 252 -15.65 -6.23 8.99
CA SER A 252 -14.84 -5.71 7.89
C SER A 252 -13.88 -6.80 7.39
N PRO A 253 -13.55 -6.81 6.09
CA PRO A 253 -12.54 -7.71 5.56
C PRO A 253 -11.17 -7.43 6.19
N PRO A 254 -10.21 -8.36 6.09
CA PRO A 254 -8.82 -8.10 6.44
C PRO A 254 -8.27 -6.85 5.73
N PHE A 255 -7.20 -6.28 6.27
CA PHE A 255 -6.58 -5.10 5.67
C PHE A 255 -5.81 -5.45 4.40
N ILE A 256 -5.98 -4.61 3.38
CA ILE A 256 -5.00 -4.43 2.31
C ILE A 256 -4.10 -3.23 2.66
N THR A 257 -3.02 -3.02 1.91
CA THR A 257 -2.05 -1.93 2.17
C THR A 257 -2.72 -0.57 2.38
N SER A 258 -3.65 -0.20 1.49
CA SER A 258 -4.31 1.11 1.54
C SER A 258 -5.24 1.27 2.74
N THR A 259 -6.03 0.26 3.08
CA THR A 259 -6.95 0.31 4.23
C THR A 259 -6.20 0.25 5.55
N LEU A 260 -5.08 -0.50 5.63
CA LEU A 260 -4.19 -0.48 6.79
C LEU A 260 -3.65 0.94 7.05
N GLN A 261 -3.14 1.61 6.03
CA GLN A 261 -2.62 2.97 6.15
C GLN A 261 -3.71 3.97 6.55
N GLN A 262 -4.92 3.86 6.00
CA GLN A 262 -6.05 4.73 6.34
C GLN A 262 -6.48 4.54 7.80
N GLU A 263 -6.64 3.31 8.26
CA GLU A 263 -7.04 3.03 9.65
C GLU A 263 -5.96 3.43 10.65
N ALA A 264 -4.69 3.17 10.36
CA ALA A 264 -3.57 3.61 11.19
C ALA A 264 -3.47 5.14 11.28
N SER A 265 -3.70 5.84 10.16
CA SER A 265 -3.75 7.30 10.16
C SER A 265 -4.93 7.84 10.98
N ARG A 266 -6.12 7.27 10.78
CA ARG A 266 -7.33 7.73 11.43
C ARG A 266 -7.34 7.48 12.94
N ARG A 267 -6.95 6.26 13.37
CA ARG A 267 -7.03 5.84 14.77
C ARG A 267 -5.78 6.14 15.59
N LEU A 268 -4.60 5.98 14.97
CA LEU A 268 -3.31 6.08 15.67
C LEU A 268 -2.51 7.32 15.28
N ARG A 269 -2.99 8.12 14.32
CA ARG A 269 -2.31 9.30 13.78
C ARG A 269 -0.93 8.98 13.19
N PHE A 270 -0.75 7.76 12.67
CA PHE A 270 0.50 7.36 12.04
C PHE A 270 0.57 7.89 10.61
N SER A 271 1.77 8.29 10.20
CA SER A 271 2.05 8.52 8.78
C SER A 271 2.09 7.19 8.02
N ALA A 272 1.88 7.22 6.70
CA ALA A 272 2.00 6.03 5.86
C ALA A 272 3.38 5.35 6.01
N SER A 273 4.46 6.13 6.07
CA SER A 273 5.82 5.60 6.29
C SER A 273 5.94 4.87 7.63
N ARG A 274 5.48 5.47 8.74
CA ARG A 274 5.49 4.81 10.05
C ARG A 274 4.67 3.53 10.07
N THR A 275 3.49 3.56 9.47
CA THR A 275 2.61 2.38 9.35
C THR A 275 3.33 1.24 8.63
N MET A 276 3.96 1.53 7.49
CA MET A 276 4.68 0.50 6.72
C MET A 276 5.91 -0.02 7.44
N THR A 277 6.65 0.84 8.16
CA THR A 277 7.79 0.39 8.98
C THR A 277 7.36 -0.58 10.08
N LEU A 278 6.28 -0.27 10.80
CA LEU A 278 5.76 -1.15 11.85
C LEU A 278 5.18 -2.45 11.26
N ALA A 279 4.46 -2.36 10.14
CA ALA A 279 3.96 -3.54 9.45
C ALA A 279 5.09 -4.47 8.98
N GLN A 280 6.19 -3.91 8.46
CA GLN A 280 7.38 -4.69 8.11
C GLN A 280 7.98 -5.41 9.33
N GLN A 281 8.08 -4.73 10.47
CA GLN A 281 8.56 -5.36 11.71
C GLN A 281 7.64 -6.49 12.18
N LEU A 282 6.33 -6.31 12.12
CA LEU A 282 5.35 -7.34 12.46
C LEU A 282 5.42 -8.55 11.50
N TYR A 283 5.68 -8.32 10.23
CA TYR A 283 5.88 -9.39 9.25
C TYR A 283 7.20 -10.14 9.48
N GLU A 284 8.31 -9.41 9.63
CA GLU A 284 9.65 -10.02 9.81
C GLU A 284 9.82 -10.72 11.16
N GLY A 285 8.99 -10.37 12.14
CA GLY A 285 8.93 -10.95 13.46
C GLY A 285 9.40 -10.02 14.57
N ILE A 286 8.67 -10.06 15.66
CA ILE A 286 8.97 -9.36 16.91
C ILE A 286 8.91 -10.34 18.09
N GLU A 287 9.65 -10.01 19.14
CA GLU A 287 9.59 -10.71 20.43
C GLU A 287 8.39 -10.20 21.23
N ILE A 288 7.54 -11.09 21.73
CA ILE A 288 6.40 -10.77 22.56
C ILE A 288 6.59 -11.39 23.94
N SER A 289 6.72 -10.58 24.98
CA SER A 289 6.71 -11.00 26.40
C SER A 289 7.63 -12.18 26.71
N GLY A 290 8.87 -12.18 26.20
CA GLY A 290 9.84 -13.25 26.42
C GLY A 290 9.60 -14.51 25.60
N SER A 291 8.67 -14.48 24.65
CA SER A 291 8.51 -15.52 23.62
C SER A 291 9.52 -15.32 22.49
N GLU A 292 9.73 -16.38 21.72
CA GLU A 292 10.59 -16.31 20.55
C GLU A 292 10.04 -15.35 19.50
N GLN A 293 10.93 -14.77 18.68
CA GLN A 293 10.59 -13.86 17.60
C GLN A 293 9.78 -14.57 16.53
N VAL A 294 8.55 -14.11 16.27
CA VAL A 294 7.63 -14.68 15.26
C VAL A 294 6.99 -13.58 14.42
N GLY A 295 6.71 -13.91 13.16
CA GLY A 295 5.89 -13.04 12.29
C GLY A 295 4.43 -13.07 12.76
N LEU A 296 3.82 -11.90 12.85
CA LEU A 296 2.47 -11.73 13.38
C LEU A 296 1.43 -11.41 12.32
N ILE A 297 1.86 -10.99 11.15
CA ILE A 297 0.98 -10.65 10.02
C ILE A 297 1.53 -11.26 8.74
N THR A 298 0.65 -11.44 7.78
CA THR A 298 1.04 -11.75 6.40
C THR A 298 1.71 -10.56 5.73
N TYR A 299 2.32 -10.78 4.57
CA TYR A 299 3.01 -9.73 3.82
C TYR A 299 2.06 -8.55 3.54
N MET A 300 2.45 -7.37 4.00
CA MET A 300 1.57 -6.20 4.07
C MET A 300 1.41 -5.44 2.75
N ARG A 301 2.26 -5.68 1.74
CA ARG A 301 2.12 -5.04 0.42
C ARG A 301 1.24 -5.91 -0.46
N THR A 302 -0.05 -5.77 -0.30
CA THR A 302 -1.07 -6.55 -1.01
C THR A 302 -2.30 -5.71 -1.30
N ASP A 303 -2.96 -6.01 -2.41
CA ASP A 303 -4.28 -5.49 -2.78
C ASP A 303 -5.36 -6.59 -2.65
N SER A 304 -4.98 -7.76 -2.14
CA SER A 304 -5.86 -8.90 -1.85
C SER A 304 -6.24 -8.95 -0.38
N THR A 305 -7.46 -9.36 -0.08
CA THR A 305 -8.01 -9.57 1.28
C THR A 305 -8.00 -11.04 1.63
#